data_18a4b140eb6501885a74e84a71ce30b6
#
_entry.id   18a4b140eb6501885a74e84a71ce30b6
#
_cell.length_a   1.000
_cell.length_b   1.000
_cell.length_c   1.000
_cell.angle_alpha   90.00
_cell.angle_beta   90.00
_cell.angle_gamma   90.00
#
_symmetry.space_group_name_H-M   'P 1'
#
loop_
_entity.id
_entity.type
_entity.pdbx_description
1 polymer ?
#
loop_
_entity_poly.entity_id
_entity_poly.type
_entity_poly.pdbx_seq_one_letter_code
_entity_poly.pdbx_strand_id
1 'polypeptide(L)'
;MKKSLLLLLLALSASTIMAADYVDEINNSAEKRSEGHRVIYEMNVGSFTQAGTFAAAQDSLDNLKSLGIDIVWLMPIYPRGGGINSPYAAKNFKQTNPEYGTIADLKSFVIRAHQLNMEVWLDWVPNHTATDADWVTSHPEYYATSGGKMIHPNNYGDVWQLDYNNPDLVNAMNDCLKFWIDEADIDGYRCDYISSPKIPASYWQTTIPMIKEYKSGKTITFLGEADIANDATRLKEVGFDYDYAWRFQSSLANYGTTSTSARLKAFANTLLEGSSSLSFGRMLYITNHDQNFNESKKTLTQKYGDNRYPLTVFAYTLYGMPLIYNGQETGGNQALDYFHDTKIDWNTKDDKMLNTLRTLFALKHAIPALSDSKTAAQNPAVNFLNVSGNSGVLAYTRTLGDSQVLVVLNMGTTDGTATVSGIDEGDWSLWLDSETIAQGTSRKQTTLSATQTFNIDAKGYRVYVRGSFPEQDPNTDTAIRDLPSANNKSTDSRYYDINGRVVDTPTMPGLYIHAGRKIILK
;
A
#
# COMPACT_ATOMS: atom_id res chain seq x y z
N MET A 1 -26.77 -39.98 11.15
CA MET A 1 -25.91 -39.52 10.05
C MET A 1 -26.29 -38.13 9.48
N LYS A 2 -27.57 -37.86 9.12
CA LYS A 2 -27.95 -36.56 8.56
C LYS A 2 -27.79 -35.35 9.52
N LYS A 3 -28.01 -35.52 10.84
CA LYS A 3 -27.83 -34.44 11.84
C LYS A 3 -26.36 -34.09 12.09
N SER A 4 -25.45 -35.08 12.05
CA SER A 4 -24.02 -34.83 12.22
C SER A 4 -23.39 -34.16 11.00
N LEU A 5 -23.88 -34.45 9.79
CA LEU A 5 -23.43 -33.78 8.56
C LEU A 5 -23.90 -32.33 8.48
N LEU A 6 -25.12 -32.04 8.98
CA LEU A 6 -25.64 -30.68 9.04
C LEU A 6 -24.90 -29.81 10.07
N LEU A 7 -24.53 -30.38 11.22
CA LEU A 7 -23.72 -29.71 12.22
C LEU A 7 -22.27 -29.45 11.73
N LEU A 8 -21.70 -30.37 10.94
CA LEU A 8 -20.38 -30.20 10.37
C LEU A 8 -20.36 -29.12 9.28
N LEU A 9 -21.42 -29.07 8.42
CA LEU A 9 -21.60 -28.01 7.41
C LEU A 9 -21.86 -26.64 8.06
N LEU A 10 -22.62 -26.57 9.14
CA LEU A 10 -22.85 -25.34 9.90
C LEU A 10 -21.58 -24.86 10.63
N ALA A 11 -20.78 -25.80 11.18
CA ALA A 11 -19.51 -25.46 11.80
C ALA A 11 -18.46 -24.98 10.77
N LEU A 12 -18.43 -25.58 9.57
CA LEU A 12 -17.55 -25.10 8.48
C LEU A 12 -17.99 -23.71 7.96
N SER A 13 -19.28 -23.46 7.83
CA SER A 13 -19.79 -22.14 7.40
C SER A 13 -19.58 -21.08 8.48
N ALA A 14 -19.74 -21.41 9.75
CA ALA A 14 -19.49 -20.52 10.87
C ALA A 14 -18.01 -20.14 10.99
N SER A 15 -17.08 -21.11 10.79
CA SER A 15 -15.65 -20.83 10.85
C SER A 15 -15.16 -19.95 9.68
N THR A 16 -15.78 -20.05 8.49
CA THR A 16 -15.43 -19.22 7.33
C THR A 16 -15.95 -17.78 7.48
N ILE A 17 -17.15 -17.61 8.01
CA ILE A 17 -17.73 -16.30 8.31
C ILE A 17 -16.89 -15.58 9.38
N MET A 18 -16.48 -16.26 10.46
CA MET A 18 -15.67 -15.68 11.52
C MET A 18 -14.28 -15.22 11.05
N ALA A 19 -13.67 -15.87 10.06
CA ALA A 19 -12.35 -15.46 9.55
C ALA A 19 -12.45 -14.21 8.66
N ALA A 20 -13.50 -14.09 7.85
CA ALA A 20 -13.75 -12.90 7.06
C ALA A 20 -14.05 -11.67 7.95
N ASP A 21 -14.88 -11.86 8.98
CA ASP A 21 -15.20 -10.83 9.97
C ASP A 21 -13.94 -10.34 10.70
N TYR A 22 -13.01 -11.26 11.02
CA TYR A 22 -11.75 -10.93 11.68
C TYR A 22 -10.80 -10.11 10.78
N VAL A 23 -10.71 -10.43 9.49
CA VAL A 23 -9.94 -9.63 8.52
C VAL A 23 -10.53 -8.22 8.41
N ASP A 24 -11.85 -8.12 8.36
CA ASP A 24 -12.54 -6.83 8.32
C ASP A 24 -12.35 -6.03 9.61
N GLU A 25 -12.40 -6.66 10.78
CA GLU A 25 -12.13 -6.01 12.06
C GLU A 25 -10.71 -5.45 12.13
N ILE A 26 -9.71 -6.23 11.73
CA ILE A 26 -8.33 -5.78 11.70
C ILE A 26 -8.18 -4.61 10.73
N ASN A 27 -8.60 -4.76 9.48
CA ASN A 27 -8.39 -3.75 8.45
C ASN A 27 -9.15 -2.44 8.74
N ASN A 28 -10.35 -2.52 9.31
CA ASN A 28 -11.16 -1.36 9.68
C ASN A 28 -10.88 -0.82 11.10
N SER A 29 -9.86 -1.31 11.78
CA SER A 29 -9.50 -0.80 13.12
C SER A 29 -9.36 0.72 13.13
N ALA A 30 -9.91 1.32 14.18
CA ALA A 30 -9.81 2.76 14.44
C ALA A 30 -8.41 3.17 14.99
N GLU A 31 -7.49 2.24 15.17
CA GLU A 31 -6.14 2.54 15.65
C GLU A 31 -5.22 2.88 14.47
N LYS A 32 -4.42 3.95 14.61
CA LYS A 32 -3.36 4.27 13.65
C LYS A 32 -2.27 3.19 13.73
N ARG A 33 -1.89 2.64 12.59
CA ARG A 33 -0.85 1.62 12.53
C ARG A 33 0.54 2.18 12.80
N SER A 34 1.34 1.40 13.53
CA SER A 34 2.76 1.73 13.69
C SER A 34 3.49 1.60 12.35
N GLU A 35 4.63 2.30 12.22
CA GLU A 35 5.39 2.35 10.94
C GLU A 35 5.69 0.97 10.35
N GLY A 36 6.01 -0.02 11.18
CA GLY A 36 6.35 -1.37 10.73
C GLY A 36 5.20 -2.21 10.18
N HIS A 37 3.97 -1.75 10.31
CA HIS A 37 2.75 -2.49 9.97
C HIS A 37 1.91 -1.81 8.88
N ARG A 38 2.42 -0.77 8.22
CA ARG A 38 1.66 0.05 7.26
C ARG A 38 1.69 -0.52 5.85
N VAL A 39 0.64 -0.17 5.09
CA VAL A 39 0.43 -0.48 3.67
C VAL A 39 0.11 0.79 2.91
N ILE A 40 0.75 0.99 1.75
CA ILE A 40 0.57 2.17 0.91
C ILE A 40 -0.18 1.84 -0.39
N TYR A 41 -1.06 2.73 -0.80
CA TYR A 41 -1.81 2.68 -2.05
C TYR A 41 -1.41 3.84 -2.94
N GLU A 42 -0.87 3.55 -4.12
CA GLU A 42 -0.53 4.53 -5.13
C GLU A 42 -1.76 4.83 -6.01
N MET A 43 -2.24 6.07 -5.98
CA MET A 43 -3.45 6.50 -6.66
C MET A 43 -3.18 7.56 -7.71
N ASN A 44 -3.51 7.26 -8.97
CA ASN A 44 -3.76 8.31 -9.96
C ASN A 44 -5.23 8.76 -9.83
N VAL A 45 -5.46 9.98 -9.36
CA VAL A 45 -6.80 10.54 -9.14
C VAL A 45 -7.62 10.50 -10.42
N GLY A 46 -7.02 10.89 -11.55
CA GLY A 46 -7.69 10.90 -12.84
C GLY A 46 -8.15 9.53 -13.31
N SER A 47 -7.41 8.46 -13.01
CA SER A 47 -7.75 7.09 -13.42
C SER A 47 -8.68 6.37 -12.44
N PHE A 48 -8.67 6.74 -11.15
CA PHE A 48 -9.22 5.94 -10.07
C PHE A 48 -10.74 5.78 -10.15
N THR A 49 -11.47 6.85 -10.47
CA THR A 49 -12.93 6.80 -10.65
C THR A 49 -13.32 7.24 -12.06
N GLN A 50 -14.57 6.98 -12.46
CA GLN A 50 -15.07 7.47 -13.75
C GLN A 50 -15.06 8.99 -13.82
N ALA A 51 -15.36 9.69 -12.71
CA ALA A 51 -15.28 11.14 -12.64
C ALA A 51 -13.83 11.66 -12.64
N GLY A 52 -12.89 10.89 -12.09
CA GLY A 52 -11.47 11.25 -12.01
C GLY A 52 -11.20 12.47 -11.11
N THR A 53 -11.96 12.62 -10.02
CA THR A 53 -11.89 13.79 -9.14
C THR A 53 -11.60 13.39 -7.69
N PHE A 54 -11.06 14.33 -6.88
CA PHE A 54 -10.85 14.14 -5.44
C PHE A 54 -12.16 13.78 -4.73
N ALA A 55 -13.26 14.45 -5.06
CA ALA A 55 -14.56 14.18 -4.45
C ALA A 55 -15.03 12.75 -4.72
N ALA A 56 -14.93 12.25 -5.95
CA ALA A 56 -15.32 10.89 -6.28
C ALA A 56 -14.35 9.85 -5.67
N ALA A 57 -13.06 10.16 -5.58
CA ALA A 57 -12.09 9.29 -4.93
C ALA A 57 -12.31 9.21 -3.42
N GLN A 58 -12.73 10.31 -2.78
CA GLN A 58 -13.08 10.36 -1.37
C GLN A 58 -14.17 9.35 -0.99
N ASP A 59 -15.18 9.15 -1.84
CA ASP A 59 -16.28 8.21 -1.61
C ASP A 59 -15.79 6.74 -1.57
N SER A 60 -14.59 6.47 -2.06
CA SER A 60 -13.98 5.12 -2.09
C SER A 60 -13.00 4.87 -0.94
N LEU A 61 -12.72 5.84 -0.08
CA LEU A 61 -11.73 5.68 1.00
C LEU A 61 -12.12 4.60 2.00
N ASP A 62 -13.42 4.41 2.26
CA ASP A 62 -13.88 3.31 3.13
C ASP A 62 -13.55 1.94 2.53
N ASN A 63 -13.64 1.78 1.21
CA ASN A 63 -13.27 0.55 0.53
C ASN A 63 -11.74 0.30 0.62
N LEU A 64 -10.93 1.35 0.46
CA LEU A 64 -9.48 1.25 0.64
C LEU A 64 -9.11 0.91 2.10
N LYS A 65 -9.81 1.50 3.07
CA LYS A 65 -9.63 1.13 4.48
C LYS A 65 -9.96 -0.35 4.72
N SER A 66 -11.07 -0.84 4.18
CA SER A 66 -11.47 -2.26 4.27
C SER A 66 -10.50 -3.20 3.54
N LEU A 67 -9.80 -2.72 2.50
CA LEU A 67 -8.71 -3.45 1.87
C LEU A 67 -7.48 -3.57 2.79
N GLY A 68 -7.33 -2.67 3.76
CA GLY A 68 -6.20 -2.61 4.68
C GLY A 68 -5.16 -1.55 4.32
N ILE A 69 -5.59 -0.45 3.69
CA ILE A 69 -4.69 0.65 3.32
C ILE A 69 -4.57 1.63 4.49
N ASP A 70 -3.33 2.06 4.76
CA ASP A 70 -2.99 3.04 5.79
C ASP A 70 -2.52 4.37 5.21
N ILE A 71 -1.98 4.34 3.99
CA ILE A 71 -1.42 5.52 3.32
C ILE A 71 -1.94 5.56 1.89
N VAL A 72 -2.47 6.71 1.48
CA VAL A 72 -2.77 6.99 0.07
C VAL A 72 -1.73 7.95 -0.47
N TRP A 73 -0.85 7.47 -1.36
CA TRP A 73 0.04 8.31 -2.13
C TRP A 73 -0.68 8.73 -3.40
N LEU A 74 -0.97 10.01 -3.53
CA LEU A 74 -1.52 10.62 -4.74
C LEU A 74 -0.37 10.90 -5.72
N MET A 75 -0.42 10.32 -6.93
CA MET A 75 0.44 10.72 -8.05
C MET A 75 0.29 12.23 -8.31
N PRO A 76 1.20 12.88 -9.09
CA PRO A 76 1.22 14.34 -9.17
C PRO A 76 -0.16 14.94 -9.45
N ILE A 77 -0.58 15.83 -8.55
CA ILE A 77 -1.91 16.47 -8.55
C ILE A 77 -1.93 17.85 -9.23
N TYR A 78 -0.80 18.26 -9.75
CA TYR A 78 -0.56 19.61 -10.28
C TYR A 78 -1.17 19.80 -11.66
N PRO A 79 -1.47 21.06 -12.10
CA PRO A 79 -1.81 21.34 -13.50
C PRO A 79 -0.69 20.85 -14.42
N ARG A 80 -1.06 20.14 -15.48
CA ARG A 80 -0.13 19.53 -16.44
C ARG A 80 0.24 20.49 -17.56
N GLY A 81 1.49 20.45 -18.04
CA GLY A 81 1.99 21.26 -19.13
C GLY A 81 2.89 20.47 -20.09
N GLY A 82 3.71 21.20 -20.86
CA GLY A 82 4.70 20.61 -21.76
C GLY A 82 4.14 19.93 -23.02
N GLY A 83 2.82 19.91 -23.20
CA GLY A 83 2.16 19.46 -24.43
C GLY A 83 1.94 17.97 -24.58
N ILE A 84 2.56 17.10 -23.73
CA ILE A 84 2.37 15.65 -23.77
C ILE A 84 1.47 15.13 -22.63
N ASN A 85 0.93 16.04 -21.84
CA ASN A 85 0.01 15.74 -20.75
C ASN A 85 0.57 14.83 -19.63
N SER A 86 1.90 14.87 -19.42
CA SER A 86 2.52 14.14 -18.32
C SER A 86 2.11 14.73 -16.97
N PRO A 87 1.67 13.93 -15.99
CA PRO A 87 1.43 14.41 -14.63
C PRO A 87 2.72 14.89 -13.96
N TYR A 88 3.88 14.42 -14.42
CA TYR A 88 5.20 14.85 -13.94
C TYR A 88 5.67 16.16 -14.58
N ALA A 89 4.98 16.71 -15.56
CA ALA A 89 5.24 18.04 -16.14
C ALA A 89 4.37 19.11 -15.45
N ALA A 90 4.69 19.45 -14.20
CA ALA A 90 3.91 20.40 -13.40
C ALA A 90 4.05 21.83 -13.92
N LYS A 91 2.93 22.54 -14.06
CA LYS A 91 2.89 23.98 -14.40
C LYS A 91 3.02 24.86 -13.16
N ASN A 92 2.41 24.45 -12.06
CA ASN A 92 2.40 25.21 -10.82
C ASN A 92 2.31 24.24 -9.62
N PHE A 93 3.29 24.29 -8.75
CA PHE A 93 3.36 23.41 -7.58
C PHE A 93 2.41 23.80 -6.42
N LYS A 94 1.73 24.94 -6.49
CA LYS A 94 0.76 25.41 -5.48
C LYS A 94 -0.69 25.37 -5.99
N GLN A 95 -0.97 24.62 -7.05
CA GLN A 95 -2.32 24.46 -7.62
C GLN A 95 -2.63 22.97 -7.82
N THR A 96 -3.90 22.62 -7.73
CA THR A 96 -4.40 21.31 -8.16
C THR A 96 -4.72 21.32 -9.64
N ASN A 97 -4.58 20.18 -10.31
CA ASN A 97 -5.12 20.01 -11.67
C ASN A 97 -6.63 20.29 -11.63
N PRO A 98 -7.13 21.26 -12.42
CA PRO A 98 -8.55 21.63 -12.40
C PRO A 98 -9.49 20.46 -12.78
N GLU A 99 -8.99 19.47 -13.52
CA GLU A 99 -9.75 18.25 -13.84
C GLU A 99 -9.97 17.36 -12.62
N TYR A 100 -9.09 17.45 -11.60
CA TYR A 100 -9.20 16.67 -10.37
C TYR A 100 -10.05 17.36 -9.30
N GLY A 101 -10.19 18.69 -9.40
CA GLY A 101 -10.91 19.53 -8.44
C GLY A 101 -10.03 20.61 -7.81
N THR A 102 -10.59 21.29 -6.82
CA THR A 102 -9.96 22.40 -6.11
C THR A 102 -9.10 21.93 -4.93
N ILE A 103 -8.31 22.86 -4.36
CA ILE A 103 -7.60 22.63 -3.09
C ILE A 103 -8.59 22.29 -1.96
N ALA A 104 -9.79 22.87 -1.96
CA ALA A 104 -10.82 22.55 -0.98
C ALA A 104 -11.33 21.11 -1.10
N ASP A 105 -11.43 20.57 -2.33
CA ASP A 105 -11.79 19.17 -2.57
C ASP A 105 -10.68 18.24 -2.09
N LEU A 106 -9.41 18.56 -2.37
CA LEU A 106 -8.26 17.81 -1.82
C LEU A 106 -8.28 17.83 -0.30
N LYS A 107 -8.51 19.00 0.32
CA LYS A 107 -8.60 19.13 1.78
C LYS A 107 -9.73 18.26 2.36
N SER A 108 -10.88 18.21 1.71
CA SER A 108 -11.99 17.33 2.10
C SER A 108 -11.60 15.85 2.03
N PHE A 109 -10.90 15.45 0.96
CA PHE A 109 -10.34 14.10 0.80
C PHE A 109 -9.39 13.75 1.95
N VAL A 110 -8.44 14.64 2.30
CA VAL A 110 -7.48 14.42 3.39
C VAL A 110 -8.20 14.32 4.73
N ILE A 111 -9.18 15.21 5.02
CA ILE A 111 -9.99 15.14 6.24
C ILE A 111 -10.70 13.78 6.35
N ARG A 112 -11.27 13.28 5.24
CA ARG A 112 -11.92 11.97 5.25
C ARG A 112 -10.92 10.83 5.48
N ALA A 113 -9.76 10.88 4.85
CA ALA A 113 -8.68 9.91 5.08
C ALA A 113 -8.26 9.89 6.56
N HIS A 114 -8.06 11.05 7.18
CA HIS A 114 -7.73 11.17 8.60
C HIS A 114 -8.82 10.62 9.53
N GLN A 115 -10.11 10.79 9.20
CA GLN A 115 -11.22 10.17 9.94
C GLN A 115 -11.16 8.64 9.92
N LEU A 116 -10.55 8.06 8.88
CA LEU A 116 -10.31 6.63 8.75
C LEU A 116 -8.93 6.19 9.28
N ASN A 117 -8.19 7.10 9.93
CA ASN A 117 -6.80 6.90 10.36
C ASN A 117 -5.85 6.51 9.21
N MET A 118 -6.10 7.04 8.03
CA MET A 118 -5.24 6.93 6.86
C MET A 118 -4.43 8.21 6.67
N GLU A 119 -3.20 8.08 6.21
CA GLU A 119 -2.33 9.21 5.82
C GLU A 119 -2.50 9.51 4.33
N VAL A 120 -2.26 10.77 3.94
CA VAL A 120 -2.22 11.18 2.53
C VAL A 120 -0.85 11.77 2.21
N TRP A 121 -0.16 11.17 1.24
CA TRP A 121 1.12 11.67 0.75
C TRP A 121 0.96 12.22 -0.66
N LEU A 122 1.70 13.29 -0.98
CA LEU A 122 1.73 13.86 -2.33
C LEU A 122 3.00 13.45 -3.08
N ASP A 123 2.89 13.31 -4.38
CA ASP A 123 4.06 13.20 -5.25
C ASP A 123 4.74 14.56 -5.38
N TRP A 124 6.03 14.60 -5.12
CA TRP A 124 6.87 15.79 -5.21
C TRP A 124 7.87 15.63 -6.34
N VAL A 125 7.78 16.50 -7.35
CA VAL A 125 8.59 16.44 -8.57
C VAL A 125 9.66 17.55 -8.57
N PRO A 126 10.78 17.38 -7.86
CA PRO A 126 11.71 18.49 -7.63
C PRO A 126 12.70 18.74 -8.77
N ASN A 127 12.82 17.82 -9.73
CA ASN A 127 13.88 17.91 -10.74
C ASN A 127 13.58 18.95 -11.85
N HIS A 128 12.33 19.16 -12.20
CA HIS A 128 11.93 19.92 -13.38
C HIS A 128 10.50 20.48 -13.27
N THR A 129 10.11 21.35 -14.19
CA THR A 129 8.72 21.77 -14.42
C THR A 129 8.36 21.64 -15.89
N ALA A 130 7.09 21.75 -16.23
CA ALA A 130 6.65 21.87 -17.63
C ALA A 130 7.36 23.01 -18.37
N THR A 131 7.50 22.89 -19.70
CA THR A 131 8.11 23.95 -20.54
C THR A 131 7.28 25.24 -20.58
N ASP A 132 6.00 25.16 -20.23
CA ASP A 132 5.04 26.26 -20.11
C ASP A 132 4.62 26.53 -18.65
N ALA A 133 5.46 26.18 -17.68
CA ALA A 133 5.22 26.45 -16.28
C ALA A 133 5.24 27.97 -15.97
N ASP A 134 4.49 28.38 -14.94
CA ASP A 134 4.38 29.78 -14.53
C ASP A 134 5.76 30.42 -14.25
N TRP A 135 6.67 29.67 -13.67
CA TRP A 135 8.03 30.13 -13.37
C TRP A 135 8.90 30.37 -14.61
N VAL A 136 8.60 29.75 -15.75
CA VAL A 136 9.34 30.00 -16.99
C VAL A 136 9.28 31.48 -17.39
N THR A 137 8.15 32.15 -17.10
CA THR A 137 7.95 33.57 -17.39
C THR A 137 8.28 34.46 -16.19
N SER A 138 7.88 34.06 -14.98
CA SER A 138 8.01 34.88 -13.78
C SER A 138 9.40 34.80 -13.11
N HIS A 139 10.07 33.66 -13.25
CA HIS A 139 11.35 33.34 -12.61
C HIS A 139 12.25 32.51 -13.54
N PRO A 140 12.62 33.04 -14.74
CA PRO A 140 13.47 32.30 -15.67
C PRO A 140 14.84 31.95 -15.09
N GLU A 141 15.29 32.65 -14.06
CA GLU A 141 16.51 32.41 -13.32
C GLU A 141 16.49 31.12 -12.46
N TYR A 142 15.32 30.51 -12.29
CA TYR A 142 15.20 29.23 -11.60
C TYR A 142 15.65 28.03 -12.45
N TYR A 143 15.92 28.24 -13.73
CA TYR A 143 16.20 27.16 -14.67
C TYR A 143 17.66 27.09 -15.05
N ALA A 144 18.16 25.86 -15.15
CA ALA A 144 19.50 25.60 -15.63
C ALA A 144 19.62 25.96 -17.11
N THR A 145 20.74 26.60 -17.48
CA THR A 145 20.98 27.07 -18.85
C THR A 145 22.31 26.56 -19.41
N SER A 146 22.38 26.44 -20.73
CA SER A 146 23.61 26.22 -21.48
C SER A 146 23.58 27.09 -22.72
N GLY A 147 24.65 27.87 -22.93
CA GLY A 147 24.69 28.83 -24.04
C GLY A 147 23.57 29.87 -24.03
N GLY A 148 23.07 30.25 -22.83
CA GLY A 148 21.98 31.21 -22.63
C GLY A 148 20.58 30.66 -22.92
N LYS A 149 20.41 29.37 -23.10
CA LYS A 149 19.11 28.71 -23.29
C LYS A 149 18.84 27.71 -22.16
N MET A 150 17.59 27.64 -21.70
CA MET A 150 17.17 26.60 -20.76
C MET A 150 17.46 25.21 -21.33
N ILE A 151 17.74 24.25 -20.46
CA ILE A 151 18.06 22.88 -20.86
C ILE A 151 16.99 21.89 -20.39
N HIS A 152 16.81 20.83 -21.16
CA HIS A 152 15.94 19.72 -20.81
C HIS A 152 16.70 18.69 -19.97
N PRO A 153 16.08 18.11 -18.93
CA PRO A 153 16.66 16.94 -18.25
C PRO A 153 16.57 15.71 -19.15
N ASN A 154 17.63 14.93 -19.27
CA ASN A 154 17.64 13.61 -19.92
C ASN A 154 16.96 13.53 -21.32
N ASN A 155 16.93 14.60 -22.09
CA ASN A 155 16.25 14.72 -23.39
C ASN A 155 14.68 14.68 -23.32
N TYR A 156 14.07 14.91 -22.17
CA TYR A 156 12.63 15.08 -22.04
C TYR A 156 12.23 16.48 -22.51
N GLY A 157 11.71 16.58 -23.74
CA GLY A 157 11.44 17.88 -24.42
C GLY A 157 10.25 18.66 -23.89
N ASP A 158 9.47 18.08 -22.98
CA ASP A 158 8.26 18.66 -22.36
C ASP A 158 8.53 19.39 -21.05
N VAL A 159 9.76 19.29 -20.50
CA VAL A 159 10.12 19.86 -19.20
C VAL A 159 11.45 20.62 -19.25
N TRP A 160 11.61 21.63 -18.37
CA TRP A 160 12.83 22.38 -18.14
C TRP A 160 13.50 22.00 -16.83
N GLN A 161 14.82 21.85 -16.86
CA GLN A 161 15.64 21.51 -15.69
C GLN A 161 15.71 22.68 -14.71
N LEU A 162 15.39 22.45 -13.44
CA LEU A 162 15.59 23.40 -12.35
C LEU A 162 17.06 23.49 -11.92
N ASP A 163 17.52 24.68 -11.49
CA ASP A 163 18.90 24.95 -11.06
C ASP A 163 19.01 25.20 -9.55
N TYR A 164 19.33 24.16 -8.82
CA TYR A 164 19.52 24.20 -7.36
C TYR A 164 20.75 24.98 -6.88
N ASN A 165 21.55 25.59 -7.77
CA ASN A 165 22.55 26.58 -7.41
C ASN A 165 21.91 27.94 -7.09
N ASN A 166 20.65 28.15 -7.49
CA ASN A 166 19.89 29.36 -7.17
C ASN A 166 19.19 29.23 -5.81
N PRO A 167 19.56 30.01 -4.78
CA PRO A 167 18.96 29.93 -3.45
C PRO A 167 17.48 30.36 -3.43
N ASP A 168 17.05 31.24 -4.35
CA ASP A 168 15.66 31.67 -4.43
C ASP A 168 14.78 30.53 -4.95
N LEU A 169 15.27 29.69 -5.88
CA LEU A 169 14.59 28.45 -6.26
C LEU A 169 14.46 27.51 -5.04
N VAL A 170 15.53 27.30 -4.27
CA VAL A 170 15.50 26.44 -3.09
C VAL A 170 14.42 26.91 -2.10
N ASN A 171 14.35 28.23 -1.85
CA ASN A 171 13.32 28.81 -1.00
C ASN A 171 11.92 28.59 -1.57
N ALA A 172 11.72 28.85 -2.87
CA ALA A 172 10.42 28.64 -3.54
C ALA A 172 9.95 27.19 -3.50
N MET A 173 10.87 26.23 -3.68
CA MET A 173 10.56 24.80 -3.57
C MET A 173 10.17 24.41 -2.14
N ASN A 174 10.89 24.91 -1.16
CA ASN A 174 10.58 24.69 0.26
C ASN A 174 9.22 25.30 0.65
N ASP A 175 8.88 26.47 0.12
CA ASP A 175 7.58 27.10 0.35
C ASP A 175 6.43 26.35 -0.33
N CYS A 176 6.69 25.64 -1.43
CA CYS A 176 5.69 24.76 -2.02
C CYS A 176 5.41 23.52 -1.16
N LEU A 177 6.44 22.94 -0.52
CA LEU A 177 6.25 21.83 0.43
C LEU A 177 5.44 22.29 1.65
N LYS A 178 5.79 23.43 2.26
CA LYS A 178 5.04 23.98 3.41
C LYS A 178 3.59 24.30 3.05
N PHE A 179 3.35 24.83 1.83
CA PHE A 179 2.02 25.17 1.34
C PHE A 179 1.04 23.99 1.44
N TRP A 180 1.42 22.79 1.00
CA TRP A 180 0.52 21.63 1.07
C TRP A 180 0.29 21.12 2.49
N ILE A 181 1.25 21.28 3.39
CA ILE A 181 1.07 20.96 4.82
C ILE A 181 0.05 21.92 5.45
N ASP A 182 0.09 23.21 5.08
CA ASP A 182 -0.82 24.21 5.64
C ASP A 182 -2.22 24.15 5.02
N GLU A 183 -2.31 24.05 3.70
CA GLU A 183 -3.58 24.13 2.97
C GLU A 183 -4.38 22.82 3.02
N ALA A 184 -3.70 21.67 2.93
CA ALA A 184 -4.38 20.38 2.81
C ALA A 184 -4.10 19.43 3.99
N ASP A 185 -3.20 19.79 4.91
CA ASP A 185 -2.83 18.98 6.08
C ASP A 185 -2.28 17.58 5.72
N ILE A 186 -1.51 17.47 4.62
CA ILE A 186 -0.93 16.21 4.15
C ILE A 186 0.11 15.66 5.13
N ASP A 187 0.46 14.35 5.02
CA ASP A 187 1.28 13.62 5.99
C ASP A 187 2.65 13.20 5.45
N GLY A 188 2.90 13.38 4.17
CA GLY A 188 4.17 12.97 3.58
C GLY A 188 4.31 13.31 2.12
N TYR A 189 5.51 12.97 1.61
CA TYR A 189 5.88 13.16 0.21
C TYR A 189 6.54 11.91 -0.35
N ARG A 190 6.14 11.49 -1.54
CA ARG A 190 6.96 10.66 -2.41
C ARG A 190 7.74 11.60 -3.32
N CYS A 191 9.05 11.53 -3.27
CA CYS A 191 9.92 12.43 -4.00
C CYS A 191 10.45 11.76 -5.26
N ASP A 192 10.07 12.33 -6.41
CA ASP A 192 10.44 11.88 -7.73
C ASP A 192 11.92 12.10 -8.03
N TYR A 193 12.55 11.12 -8.66
CA TYR A 193 13.89 11.17 -9.22
C TYR A 193 14.95 11.81 -8.29
N ILE A 194 14.97 11.40 -7.02
CA ILE A 194 15.90 11.97 -6.02
C ILE A 194 17.37 11.69 -6.35
N SER A 195 17.64 10.68 -7.17
CA SER A 195 18.98 10.33 -7.68
C SER A 195 19.50 11.27 -8.76
N SER A 196 18.69 12.25 -9.20
CA SER A 196 19.12 13.24 -10.19
C SER A 196 20.42 13.94 -9.76
N PRO A 197 21.46 13.96 -10.61
CA PRO A 197 22.71 14.69 -10.31
C PRO A 197 22.51 16.21 -10.26
N LYS A 198 21.34 16.71 -10.68
CA LYS A 198 20.99 18.13 -10.68
C LYS A 198 20.36 18.59 -9.38
N ILE A 199 19.93 17.66 -8.53
CA ILE A 199 19.46 17.96 -7.18
C ILE A 199 20.59 17.60 -6.21
N PRO A 200 21.29 18.57 -5.60
CA PRO A 200 22.40 18.28 -4.72
C PRO A 200 21.91 17.64 -3.41
N ALA A 201 22.73 16.76 -2.83
CA ALA A 201 22.39 16.13 -1.55
C ALA A 201 22.16 17.18 -0.43
N SER A 202 22.87 18.31 -0.49
CA SER A 202 22.70 19.42 0.44
C SER A 202 21.29 20.02 0.46
N TYR A 203 20.57 20.03 -0.67
CA TYR A 203 19.17 20.42 -0.69
C TYR A 203 18.33 19.51 0.20
N TRP A 204 18.44 18.22 0.05
CA TRP A 204 17.70 17.26 0.86
C TRP A 204 18.11 17.29 2.34
N GLN A 205 19.43 17.42 2.62
CA GLN A 205 19.97 17.51 3.98
C GLN A 205 19.42 18.69 4.77
N THR A 206 19.07 19.78 4.11
CA THR A 206 18.48 20.97 4.74
C THR A 206 16.96 20.96 4.70
N THR A 207 16.36 20.53 3.58
CA THR A 207 14.91 20.57 3.36
C THR A 207 14.17 19.54 4.21
N ILE A 208 14.63 18.29 4.24
CA ILE A 208 13.91 17.22 4.95
C ILE A 208 13.79 17.51 6.46
N PRO A 209 14.86 17.81 7.21
CA PRO A 209 14.72 18.15 8.62
C PRO A 209 13.84 19.38 8.84
N MET A 210 14.04 20.44 8.04
CA MET A 210 13.23 21.66 8.14
C MET A 210 11.73 21.38 7.96
N ILE A 211 11.33 20.55 7.00
CA ILE A 211 9.93 20.20 6.75
C ILE A 211 9.40 19.29 7.85
N LYS A 212 10.20 18.32 8.34
CA LYS A 212 9.79 17.45 9.45
C LYS A 212 9.53 18.24 10.75
N GLU A 213 10.23 19.34 10.96
CA GLU A 213 10.10 20.22 12.12
C GLU A 213 9.11 21.37 11.90
N TYR A 214 8.60 21.55 10.67
CA TYR A 214 7.84 22.73 10.28
C TYR A 214 6.55 22.93 11.10
N LYS A 215 5.77 21.87 11.30
CA LYS A 215 4.49 21.94 12.02
C LYS A 215 4.56 21.08 13.28
N SER A 216 4.53 21.73 14.44
CA SER A 216 4.59 21.03 15.74
C SER A 216 3.48 20.00 15.88
N GLY A 217 3.84 18.79 16.33
CA GLY A 217 2.92 17.69 16.55
C GLY A 217 2.49 16.94 15.28
N LYS A 218 2.99 17.33 14.11
CA LYS A 218 2.75 16.61 12.85
C LYS A 218 4.03 15.92 12.37
N THR A 219 3.93 14.64 12.07
CA THR A 219 5.02 13.89 11.44
C THR A 219 4.85 13.96 9.93
N ILE A 220 5.89 14.38 9.20
CA ILE A 220 5.94 14.36 7.74
C ILE A 220 6.91 13.27 7.30
N THR A 221 6.43 12.32 6.50
CA THR A 221 7.21 11.18 6.02
C THR A 221 7.73 11.45 4.60
N PHE A 222 8.96 11.02 4.32
CA PHE A 222 9.60 11.15 3.01
C PHE A 222 9.94 9.78 2.43
N LEU A 223 9.34 9.46 1.28
CA LEU A 223 9.66 8.31 0.45
C LEU A 223 10.48 8.79 -0.75
N GLY A 224 11.71 8.31 -0.90
CA GLY A 224 12.57 8.68 -2.02
C GLY A 224 12.47 7.68 -3.16
N GLU A 225 12.31 8.16 -4.39
CA GLU A 225 12.42 7.32 -5.58
C GLU A 225 13.88 7.02 -5.89
N ALA A 226 14.42 6.06 -5.18
CA ALA A 226 15.77 5.51 -5.34
C ALA A 226 15.88 4.18 -4.61
N ASP A 227 16.83 3.33 -5.00
CA ASP A 227 17.16 2.09 -4.29
C ASP A 227 18.46 2.27 -3.52
N ILE A 228 18.47 1.86 -2.24
CA ILE A 228 19.64 1.91 -1.37
C ILE A 228 20.87 1.25 -2.01
N ALA A 229 20.68 0.22 -2.81
CA ALA A 229 21.79 -0.47 -3.47
C ALA A 229 22.58 0.45 -4.42
N ASN A 230 21.91 1.47 -4.98
CA ASN A 230 22.49 2.39 -5.94
C ASN A 230 22.73 3.80 -5.39
N ASP A 231 21.89 4.27 -4.44
CA ASP A 231 21.88 5.64 -3.94
C ASP A 231 21.98 5.72 -2.41
N ALA A 232 22.74 4.81 -1.80
CA ALA A 232 22.89 4.71 -0.34
C ALA A 232 23.24 6.06 0.33
N THR A 233 24.16 6.81 -0.26
CA THR A 233 24.60 8.11 0.28
C THR A 233 23.46 9.11 0.32
N ARG A 234 22.68 9.24 -0.78
CA ARG A 234 21.57 10.18 -0.83
C ARG A 234 20.45 9.82 0.12
N LEU A 235 20.11 8.53 0.23
CA LEU A 235 19.04 8.07 1.12
C LEU A 235 19.43 8.16 2.60
N LYS A 236 20.63 7.66 2.96
CA LYS A 236 21.09 7.60 4.36
C LYS A 236 21.42 8.95 4.97
N GLU A 237 22.11 9.79 4.20
CA GLU A 237 22.71 11.01 4.73
C GLU A 237 21.76 12.20 4.75
N VAL A 238 20.64 12.10 4.05
CA VAL A 238 19.72 13.23 3.87
C VAL A 238 18.40 13.09 4.63
N GLY A 239 18.09 11.92 5.22
CA GLY A 239 16.96 11.77 6.15
C GLY A 239 15.65 11.28 5.53
N PHE A 240 15.66 10.62 4.37
CA PHE A 240 14.49 9.89 3.85
C PHE A 240 14.07 8.77 4.81
N ASP A 241 12.79 8.48 4.87
CA ASP A 241 12.20 7.45 5.72
C ASP A 241 12.08 6.10 5.00
N TYR A 242 11.82 6.14 3.69
CA TYR A 242 11.63 4.96 2.83
C TYR A 242 12.36 5.14 1.51
N ASP A 243 12.78 3.99 0.92
CA ASP A 243 13.25 3.86 -0.46
C ASP A 243 12.34 2.96 -1.28
N TYR A 244 12.57 2.92 -2.59
CA TYR A 244 12.04 1.88 -3.47
C TYR A 244 12.96 0.65 -3.42
N ALA A 245 12.40 -0.54 -3.24
CA ALA A 245 13.14 -1.78 -3.42
C ALA A 245 13.24 -2.14 -4.93
N TRP A 246 13.83 -1.24 -5.73
CA TRP A 246 13.88 -1.35 -7.19
C TRP A 246 14.60 -2.60 -7.67
N ARG A 247 15.74 -2.93 -7.05
CA ARG A 247 16.52 -4.11 -7.43
C ARG A 247 15.72 -5.39 -7.22
N PHE A 248 14.98 -5.47 -6.12
CA PHE A 248 14.08 -6.58 -5.85
C PHE A 248 12.94 -6.63 -6.87
N GLN A 249 12.25 -5.53 -7.10
CA GLN A 249 11.15 -5.42 -8.05
C GLN A 249 11.60 -5.74 -9.49
N SER A 250 12.72 -5.17 -9.94
CA SER A 250 13.29 -5.44 -11.28
C SER A 250 13.65 -6.92 -11.46
N SER A 251 14.15 -7.57 -10.40
CA SER A 251 14.41 -9.01 -10.42
C SER A 251 13.11 -9.80 -10.58
N LEU A 252 12.05 -9.45 -9.85
CA LEU A 252 10.74 -10.09 -10.05
C LEU A 252 10.20 -9.85 -11.46
N ALA A 253 10.26 -8.61 -11.96
CA ALA A 253 9.76 -8.24 -13.29
C ALA A 253 10.49 -8.97 -14.43
N ASN A 254 11.82 -9.07 -14.35
CA ASN A 254 12.65 -9.71 -15.38
C ASN A 254 12.41 -11.22 -15.49
N TYR A 255 12.02 -11.85 -14.39
CA TYR A 255 11.83 -13.31 -14.34
C TYR A 255 10.38 -13.74 -14.11
N GLY A 256 9.42 -12.82 -14.14
CA GLY A 256 8.01 -13.00 -13.77
C GLY A 256 7.42 -14.38 -14.04
N THR A 257 7.20 -14.76 -15.31
CA THR A 257 6.64 -16.05 -15.68
C THR A 257 7.61 -17.23 -15.54
N THR A 258 8.92 -16.97 -15.44
CA THR A 258 9.99 -17.99 -15.33
C THR A 258 10.65 -18.00 -13.95
N SER A 259 10.09 -17.31 -12.96
CA SER A 259 10.60 -17.32 -11.59
C SER A 259 10.63 -18.74 -11.01
N THR A 260 11.71 -19.07 -10.31
CA THR A 260 11.91 -20.36 -9.64
C THR A 260 12.17 -20.16 -8.16
N SER A 261 12.03 -21.22 -7.37
CA SER A 261 12.32 -21.17 -5.93
C SER A 261 13.74 -20.67 -5.63
N ALA A 262 14.74 -21.11 -6.40
CA ALA A 262 16.12 -20.66 -6.23
C ALA A 262 16.30 -19.15 -6.52
N ARG A 263 15.63 -18.64 -7.57
CA ARG A 263 15.66 -17.20 -7.89
C ARG A 263 14.99 -16.37 -6.81
N LEU A 264 13.84 -16.81 -6.28
CA LEU A 264 13.16 -16.07 -5.21
C LEU A 264 14.03 -15.94 -3.97
N LYS A 265 14.79 -17.00 -3.59
CA LYS A 265 15.78 -16.89 -2.50
C LYS A 265 16.82 -15.81 -2.77
N ALA A 266 17.37 -15.79 -3.98
CA ALA A 266 18.34 -14.77 -4.37
C ALA A 266 17.73 -13.35 -4.34
N PHE A 267 16.48 -13.19 -4.79
CA PHE A 267 15.79 -11.88 -4.78
C PHE A 267 15.52 -11.39 -3.36
N ALA A 268 15.09 -12.27 -2.46
CA ALA A 268 14.93 -11.91 -1.05
C ALA A 268 16.23 -11.38 -0.44
N ASN A 269 17.38 -11.96 -0.79
CA ASN A 269 18.67 -11.49 -0.32
C ASN A 269 19.00 -10.07 -0.80
N THR A 270 18.48 -9.62 -1.95
CA THR A 270 18.70 -8.24 -2.43
C THR A 270 18.06 -7.19 -1.53
N LEU A 271 17.01 -7.54 -0.79
CA LEU A 271 16.40 -6.65 0.20
C LEU A 271 17.31 -6.40 1.41
N LEU A 272 18.21 -7.35 1.68
CA LEU A 272 19.16 -7.30 2.80
C LEU A 272 20.45 -6.57 2.45
N GLU A 273 20.77 -6.45 1.16
CA GLU A 273 21.99 -5.80 0.71
C GLU A 273 21.98 -4.32 1.09
N GLY A 274 23.02 -3.90 1.79
CA GLY A 274 23.15 -2.53 2.31
C GLY A 274 22.31 -2.24 3.55
N SER A 275 21.50 -3.18 4.03
CA SER A 275 20.56 -2.97 5.13
C SER A 275 21.18 -2.98 6.52
N SER A 276 22.37 -3.56 6.72
CA SER A 276 23.00 -3.72 8.04
C SER A 276 23.30 -2.40 8.77
N SER A 277 23.13 -1.26 8.10
CA SER A 277 23.36 0.07 8.67
C SER A 277 22.24 1.07 8.33
N LEU A 278 21.05 0.59 7.88
CA LEU A 278 20.00 1.46 7.42
C LEU A 278 19.13 1.99 8.56
N SER A 279 18.84 3.28 8.50
CA SER A 279 17.88 3.98 9.37
C SER A 279 16.57 4.33 8.63
N PHE A 280 16.21 3.60 7.58
CA PHE A 280 14.97 3.80 6.83
C PHE A 280 14.34 2.48 6.39
N GLY A 281 13.04 2.54 6.05
CA GLY A 281 12.25 1.41 5.57
C GLY A 281 12.38 1.18 4.08
N ARG A 282 11.93 0.03 3.61
CA ARG A 282 11.88 -0.32 2.18
C ARG A 282 10.43 -0.41 1.71
N MET A 283 10.11 0.17 0.55
CA MET A 283 8.81 -0.01 -0.09
C MET A 283 8.89 -1.17 -1.08
N LEU A 284 7.98 -2.14 -0.90
CA LEU A 284 7.91 -3.36 -1.73
C LEU A 284 6.71 -3.28 -2.67
N TYR A 285 6.92 -3.60 -3.94
CA TYR A 285 5.86 -3.63 -4.94
C TYR A 285 6.16 -4.65 -6.04
N ILE A 286 5.13 -5.14 -6.70
CA ILE A 286 5.23 -6.00 -7.88
C ILE A 286 4.90 -5.23 -9.16
N THR A 287 4.20 -4.10 -9.03
CA THR A 287 3.92 -3.12 -10.10
C THR A 287 3.70 -1.74 -9.48
N ASN A 288 3.89 -0.69 -10.28
CA ASN A 288 3.57 0.71 -10.01
C ASN A 288 3.18 1.38 -11.32
N HIS A 289 2.98 2.71 -11.34
CA HIS A 289 2.60 3.46 -12.54
C HIS A 289 3.58 3.26 -13.70
N ASP A 290 4.90 3.30 -13.45
CA ASP A 290 5.92 3.11 -14.49
C ASP A 290 5.92 1.68 -15.04
N GLN A 291 5.88 0.70 -14.16
CA GLN A 291 5.91 -0.71 -14.54
C GLN A 291 4.64 -1.14 -15.28
N ASN A 292 3.50 -0.56 -14.95
CA ASN A 292 2.22 -0.87 -15.60
C ASN A 292 2.12 -0.24 -16.99
N PHE A 293 2.61 1.00 -17.17
CA PHE A 293 2.42 1.71 -18.42
C PHE A 293 3.72 2.20 -19.07
N ASN A 294 4.58 2.95 -18.37
CA ASN A 294 5.67 3.68 -18.99
C ASN A 294 6.83 2.77 -19.43
N GLU A 295 7.40 1.99 -18.53
CA GLU A 295 8.61 1.18 -18.79
C GLU A 295 8.32 -0.08 -19.60
N SER A 296 7.32 -0.85 -19.23
CA SER A 296 7.06 -2.15 -19.85
C SER A 296 5.76 -2.24 -20.61
N LYS A 297 4.82 -1.34 -20.36
CA LYS A 297 3.44 -1.34 -20.90
C LYS A 297 2.76 -2.71 -20.77
N LYS A 298 3.03 -3.39 -19.64
CA LYS A 298 2.54 -4.75 -19.38
C LYS A 298 1.70 -4.79 -18.10
N THR A 299 0.52 -5.32 -18.22
CA THR A 299 -0.33 -5.66 -17.08
C THR A 299 0.34 -6.73 -16.21
N LEU A 300 -0.13 -6.91 -14.98
CA LEU A 300 0.36 -7.99 -14.11
C LEU A 300 0.25 -9.37 -14.76
N THR A 301 -0.87 -9.64 -15.44
CA THR A 301 -1.08 -10.91 -16.14
C THR A 301 -0.08 -11.09 -17.29
N GLN A 302 0.17 -10.04 -18.08
CA GLN A 302 1.16 -10.10 -19.16
C GLN A 302 2.59 -10.26 -18.66
N LYS A 303 2.90 -9.68 -17.49
CA LYS A 303 4.24 -9.71 -16.89
C LYS A 303 4.51 -11.01 -16.15
N TYR A 304 3.57 -11.49 -15.37
CA TYR A 304 3.75 -12.58 -14.41
C TYR A 304 2.92 -13.83 -14.72
N GLY A 305 1.90 -13.75 -15.57
CA GLY A 305 0.92 -14.83 -15.72
C GLY A 305 0.29 -15.17 -14.36
N ASP A 306 0.05 -16.45 -14.09
CA ASP A 306 -0.47 -16.90 -12.80
C ASP A 306 0.57 -16.85 -11.65
N ASN A 307 1.84 -16.62 -11.97
CA ASN A 307 2.84 -16.29 -10.93
C ASN A 307 2.48 -15.01 -10.18
N ARG A 308 1.61 -14.12 -10.71
CA ARG A 308 1.20 -12.90 -10.01
C ARG A 308 0.68 -13.13 -8.59
N TYR A 309 0.01 -14.26 -8.36
CA TYR A 309 -0.51 -14.60 -7.01
C TYR A 309 0.59 -15.02 -6.03
N PRO A 310 1.38 -16.08 -6.28
CA PRO A 310 2.45 -16.45 -5.35
C PRO A 310 3.55 -15.38 -5.25
N LEU A 311 3.80 -14.57 -6.29
CA LEU A 311 4.73 -13.44 -6.21
C LEU A 311 4.20 -12.30 -5.34
N THR A 312 2.88 -12.04 -5.34
CA THR A 312 2.24 -11.11 -4.41
C THR A 312 2.43 -11.57 -2.97
N VAL A 313 2.14 -12.86 -2.69
CA VAL A 313 2.36 -13.44 -1.36
C VAL A 313 3.83 -13.35 -0.97
N PHE A 314 4.75 -13.71 -1.87
CA PHE A 314 6.19 -13.64 -1.62
C PHE A 314 6.63 -12.22 -1.29
N ALA A 315 6.29 -11.24 -2.14
CA ALA A 315 6.71 -9.85 -1.94
C ALA A 315 6.18 -9.28 -0.62
N TYR A 316 4.90 -9.50 -0.29
CA TYR A 316 4.26 -8.83 0.84
C TYR A 316 4.35 -9.59 2.17
N THR A 317 4.97 -10.77 2.18
CA THR A 317 5.36 -11.49 3.40
C THR A 317 6.85 -11.37 3.73
N LEU A 318 7.66 -10.79 2.86
CA LEU A 318 9.01 -10.33 3.19
C LEU A 318 8.94 -9.06 4.04
N TYR A 319 10.07 -8.47 4.42
CA TYR A 319 10.05 -7.21 5.16
C TYR A 319 10.09 -6.02 4.20
N GLY A 320 9.31 -5.00 4.53
CA GLY A 320 9.09 -3.80 3.76
C GLY A 320 7.62 -3.38 3.80
N MET A 321 7.36 -2.13 3.47
CA MET A 321 6.02 -1.57 3.36
C MET A 321 5.42 -1.97 2.01
N PRO A 322 4.36 -2.80 1.96
CA PRO A 322 3.71 -3.16 0.71
C PRO A 322 3.10 -1.94 0.02
N LEU A 323 3.29 -1.84 -1.31
CA LEU A 323 2.58 -0.88 -2.15
C LEU A 323 1.66 -1.62 -3.12
N ILE A 324 0.43 -1.13 -3.26
CA ILE A 324 -0.49 -1.47 -4.33
C ILE A 324 -0.61 -0.29 -5.28
N TYR A 325 -0.45 -0.53 -6.58
CA TYR A 325 -0.85 0.42 -7.61
C TYR A 325 -2.35 0.29 -7.89
N ASN A 326 -3.04 1.39 -8.10
CA ASN A 326 -4.48 1.43 -8.25
C ASN A 326 -4.99 0.49 -9.37
N GLY A 327 -6.04 -0.29 -9.06
CA GLY A 327 -6.56 -1.33 -9.94
C GLY A 327 -5.85 -2.69 -9.84
N GLN A 328 -4.79 -2.84 -9.03
CA GLN A 328 -4.14 -4.13 -8.81
C GLN A 328 -5.08 -5.12 -8.12
N GLU A 329 -5.95 -4.63 -7.23
CA GLU A 329 -6.95 -5.42 -6.52
C GLU A 329 -8.01 -6.07 -7.42
N THR A 330 -8.18 -5.57 -8.65
CA THR A 330 -9.03 -6.19 -9.68
C THR A 330 -8.29 -7.24 -10.52
N GLY A 331 -7.07 -7.63 -10.11
CA GLY A 331 -6.18 -8.56 -10.83
C GLY A 331 -5.10 -7.89 -11.66
N GLY A 332 -5.06 -6.56 -11.75
CA GLY A 332 -4.04 -5.79 -12.48
C GLY A 332 -3.97 -6.12 -13.96
N ASN A 333 -5.12 -6.36 -14.61
CA ASN A 333 -5.21 -6.79 -16.00
C ASN A 333 -5.34 -5.65 -17.00
N GLN A 334 -5.34 -4.40 -16.53
CA GLN A 334 -5.47 -3.21 -17.34
C GLN A 334 -4.17 -2.42 -17.34
N ALA A 335 -3.69 -1.99 -18.53
CA ALA A 335 -2.65 -1.01 -18.65
C ALA A 335 -3.26 0.38 -18.49
N LEU A 336 -2.81 1.13 -17.49
CA LEU A 336 -3.36 2.43 -17.13
C LEU A 336 -2.46 3.54 -17.65
N ASP A 337 -2.83 4.12 -18.78
CA ASP A 337 -2.14 5.28 -19.33
C ASP A 337 -2.44 6.53 -18.47
N TYR A 338 -1.48 6.88 -17.61
CA TYR A 338 -1.60 8.03 -16.72
C TYR A 338 -1.39 9.39 -17.43
N PHE A 339 -0.96 9.41 -18.69
CA PHE A 339 -0.95 10.62 -19.51
C PHE A 339 -2.38 11.01 -19.95
N HIS A 340 -3.26 10.03 -20.11
CA HIS A 340 -4.64 10.20 -20.54
C HIS A 340 -5.68 9.79 -19.50
N ASP A 341 -5.25 9.54 -18.27
CA ASP A 341 -6.09 9.13 -17.14
C ASP A 341 -7.05 8.00 -17.51
N THR A 342 -6.49 6.92 -18.10
CA THR A 342 -7.26 5.72 -18.43
C THR A 342 -8.03 5.23 -17.22
N LYS A 343 -9.37 5.18 -17.31
CA LYS A 343 -10.23 4.82 -16.19
C LYS A 343 -10.12 3.35 -15.86
N ILE A 344 -10.04 3.04 -14.57
CA ILE A 344 -10.05 1.66 -14.08
C ILE A 344 -11.43 1.06 -14.34
N ASP A 345 -11.45 -0.15 -14.90
CA ASP A 345 -12.66 -0.94 -15.01
C ASP A 345 -12.92 -1.73 -13.71
N TRP A 346 -13.66 -1.13 -12.81
CA TRP A 346 -14.06 -1.74 -11.54
C TRP A 346 -15.07 -2.89 -11.68
N ASN A 347 -15.60 -3.14 -12.89
CA ASN A 347 -16.45 -4.31 -13.15
C ASN A 347 -15.63 -5.60 -13.35
N THR A 348 -14.36 -5.46 -13.74
CA THR A 348 -13.42 -6.58 -13.73
C THR A 348 -13.15 -6.97 -12.27
N LYS A 349 -13.35 -8.26 -11.94
CA LYS A 349 -13.16 -8.78 -10.59
C LYS A 349 -12.18 -9.94 -10.62
N ASP A 350 -11.26 -9.92 -9.68
CA ASP A 350 -10.38 -11.04 -9.36
C ASP A 350 -10.46 -11.28 -7.84
N ASP A 351 -11.49 -12.03 -7.43
CA ASP A 351 -11.75 -12.30 -6.01
C ASP A 351 -10.56 -13.01 -5.35
N LYS A 352 -9.77 -13.79 -6.11
CA LYS A 352 -8.55 -14.41 -5.62
C LYS A 352 -7.50 -13.35 -5.27
N MET A 353 -7.26 -12.37 -6.13
CA MET A 353 -6.31 -11.29 -5.87
C MET A 353 -6.81 -10.40 -4.72
N LEU A 354 -8.06 -9.96 -4.79
CA LEU A 354 -8.65 -9.09 -3.77
C LEU A 354 -8.56 -9.71 -2.37
N ASN A 355 -9.03 -10.96 -2.21
CA ASN A 355 -9.02 -11.62 -0.91
C ASN A 355 -7.60 -11.97 -0.45
N THR A 356 -6.67 -12.28 -1.38
CA THR A 356 -5.25 -12.46 -1.06
C THR A 356 -4.67 -11.18 -0.46
N LEU A 357 -4.88 -10.03 -1.11
CA LEU A 357 -4.40 -8.73 -0.64
C LEU A 357 -5.01 -8.35 0.72
N ARG A 358 -6.34 -8.42 0.85
CA ARG A 358 -7.04 -8.12 2.12
C ARG A 358 -6.50 -8.95 3.29
N THR A 359 -6.30 -10.25 3.07
CA THR A 359 -5.80 -11.14 4.11
C THR A 359 -4.33 -10.86 4.42
N LEU A 360 -3.48 -10.65 3.42
CA LEU A 360 -2.06 -10.29 3.63
C LEU A 360 -1.91 -9.02 4.44
N PHE A 361 -2.75 -8.00 4.17
CA PHE A 361 -2.67 -6.73 4.90
C PHE A 361 -3.21 -6.84 6.32
N ALA A 362 -4.28 -7.61 6.54
CA ALA A 362 -4.71 -7.93 7.90
C ALA A 362 -3.61 -8.66 8.69
N LEU A 363 -2.92 -9.61 8.07
CA LEU A 363 -1.78 -10.28 8.69
C LEU A 363 -0.60 -9.32 8.93
N LYS A 364 -0.30 -8.43 7.96
CA LYS A 364 0.72 -7.37 8.12
C LYS A 364 0.41 -6.46 9.31
N HIS A 365 -0.86 -6.12 9.51
CA HIS A 365 -1.31 -5.29 10.62
C HIS A 365 -1.23 -5.98 11.99
N ALA A 366 -1.55 -7.26 12.04
CA ALA A 366 -1.76 -7.97 13.30
C ALA A 366 -0.56 -8.81 13.76
N ILE A 367 0.31 -9.26 12.83
CA ILE A 367 1.31 -10.29 13.13
C ILE A 367 2.70 -9.65 13.30
N PRO A 368 3.27 -9.67 14.52
CA PRO A 368 4.60 -9.11 14.79
C PRO A 368 5.70 -9.65 13.87
N ALA A 369 5.66 -10.94 13.51
CA ALA A 369 6.62 -11.54 12.58
C ALA A 369 6.56 -10.95 11.15
N LEU A 370 5.51 -10.22 10.79
CA LEU A 370 5.40 -9.49 9.52
C LEU A 370 5.72 -8.00 9.64
N SER A 371 6.05 -7.51 10.84
CA SER A 371 6.46 -6.12 11.04
C SER A 371 7.76 -5.80 10.31
N ASP A 372 8.00 -4.51 10.11
CA ASP A 372 9.25 -3.97 9.58
C ASP A 372 9.88 -3.04 10.58
N SER A 373 11.19 -2.95 10.55
CA SER A 373 11.94 -1.95 11.30
C SER A 373 12.89 -1.21 10.38
N LYS A 374 13.12 0.06 10.66
CA LYS A 374 14.15 0.86 10.00
C LYS A 374 15.56 0.39 10.36
N THR A 375 15.73 -0.47 11.36
CA THR A 375 17.01 -1.10 11.69
C THR A 375 16.97 -2.57 11.33
N ALA A 376 17.90 -3.01 10.49
CA ALA A 376 17.97 -4.39 10.00
C ALA A 376 18.02 -5.42 11.14
N ALA A 377 18.71 -5.11 12.26
CA ALA A 377 18.81 -6.00 13.42
C ALA A 377 17.48 -6.26 14.14
N GLN A 378 16.47 -5.40 13.92
CA GLN A 378 15.13 -5.53 14.51
C GLN A 378 14.12 -6.11 13.54
N ASN A 379 14.49 -6.36 12.28
CA ASN A 379 13.62 -7.02 11.34
C ASN A 379 13.51 -8.51 11.65
N PRO A 380 12.30 -9.08 11.64
CA PRO A 380 12.11 -10.53 11.77
C PRO A 380 12.91 -11.29 10.70
N ALA A 381 13.70 -12.27 11.11
CA ALA A 381 14.54 -13.02 10.20
C ALA A 381 13.69 -13.78 9.15
N VAL A 382 14.17 -13.82 7.91
CA VAL A 382 13.63 -14.66 6.85
C VAL A 382 14.48 -15.93 6.77
N ASN A 383 13.94 -17.07 7.21
CA ASN A 383 14.64 -18.35 7.24
C ASN A 383 14.09 -19.27 6.14
N PHE A 384 14.88 -19.49 5.09
CA PHE A 384 14.51 -20.43 4.04
C PHE A 384 14.67 -21.87 4.53
N LEU A 385 13.59 -22.64 4.42
CA LEU A 385 13.52 -24.02 4.87
C LEU A 385 14.03 -24.99 3.80
N ASN A 386 14.40 -26.20 4.22
CA ASN A 386 14.78 -27.27 3.29
C ASN A 386 13.53 -27.88 2.66
N VAL A 387 13.52 -27.96 1.34
CA VAL A 387 12.43 -28.55 0.55
C VAL A 387 12.97 -29.68 -0.31
N SER A 388 12.30 -30.83 -0.27
CA SER A 388 12.56 -31.97 -1.14
C SER A 388 11.28 -32.39 -1.89
N GLY A 389 11.42 -33.12 -2.99
CA GLY A 389 10.32 -33.50 -3.87
C GLY A 389 10.13 -32.47 -5.00
N ASN A 390 9.03 -31.72 -5.02
CA ASN A 390 8.75 -30.74 -6.06
C ASN A 390 9.73 -29.54 -5.99
N SER A 391 10.62 -29.43 -6.96
CA SER A 391 11.63 -28.36 -7.05
C SER A 391 11.06 -26.97 -7.29
N GLY A 392 9.78 -26.86 -7.70
CA GLY A 392 9.06 -25.58 -7.82
C GLY A 392 8.67 -24.97 -6.48
N VAL A 393 8.70 -25.77 -5.40
CA VAL A 393 8.26 -25.32 -4.09
C VAL A 393 9.38 -24.57 -3.35
N LEU A 394 9.00 -23.45 -2.75
CA LEU A 394 9.78 -22.65 -1.82
C LEU A 394 9.03 -22.58 -0.50
N ALA A 395 9.75 -22.76 0.61
CA ALA A 395 9.21 -22.52 1.93
C ALA A 395 10.18 -21.68 2.78
N TYR A 396 9.62 -20.79 3.59
CA TYR A 396 10.39 -19.96 4.53
C TYR A 396 9.53 -19.55 5.71
N THR A 397 10.20 -19.22 6.80
CA THR A 397 9.57 -18.64 7.98
C THR A 397 10.04 -17.21 8.20
N ARG A 398 9.17 -16.41 8.82
CA ARG A 398 9.54 -15.17 9.52
C ARG A 398 9.23 -15.34 10.99
N THR A 399 10.11 -14.86 11.85
CA THR A 399 10.00 -15.08 13.31
C THR A 399 10.39 -13.80 14.06
N LEU A 400 9.55 -13.43 15.03
CA LEU A 400 9.83 -12.38 16.01
C LEU A 400 9.26 -12.81 17.37
N GLY A 401 10.14 -13.19 18.29
CA GLY A 401 9.73 -13.80 19.55
C GLY A 401 8.89 -15.06 19.29
N ASP A 402 7.73 -15.15 19.92
CA ASP A 402 6.78 -16.26 19.77
C ASP A 402 5.91 -16.15 18.50
N SER A 403 5.95 -15.00 17.82
CA SER A 403 5.20 -14.79 16.58
C SER A 403 5.95 -15.37 15.39
N GLN A 404 5.29 -16.24 14.62
CA GLN A 404 5.87 -16.90 13.45
C GLN A 404 4.90 -16.92 12.28
N VAL A 405 5.44 -16.79 11.08
CA VAL A 405 4.73 -16.98 9.81
C VAL A 405 5.50 -18.00 8.98
N LEU A 406 4.81 -19.04 8.51
CA LEU A 406 5.32 -20.00 7.54
C LEU A 406 4.63 -19.76 6.19
N VAL A 407 5.43 -19.56 5.16
CA VAL A 407 4.98 -19.37 3.77
C VAL A 407 5.47 -20.55 2.94
N VAL A 408 4.54 -21.16 2.18
CA VAL A 408 4.83 -22.24 1.23
C VAL A 408 4.28 -21.83 -0.13
N LEU A 409 5.15 -21.77 -1.14
CA LEU A 409 4.83 -21.32 -2.50
C LEU A 409 5.23 -22.39 -3.51
N ASN A 410 4.38 -22.70 -4.49
CA ASN A 410 4.75 -23.49 -5.65
C ASN A 410 4.89 -22.58 -6.89
N MET A 411 6.12 -22.30 -7.29
CA MET A 411 6.42 -21.51 -8.49
C MET A 411 6.48 -22.37 -9.77
N GLY A 412 6.34 -23.69 -9.61
CA GLY A 412 6.36 -24.67 -10.72
C GLY A 412 5.12 -24.59 -11.59
N THR A 413 5.14 -25.36 -12.67
CA THR A 413 4.02 -25.48 -13.63
C THR A 413 3.18 -26.74 -13.42
N THR A 414 3.54 -27.54 -12.41
CA THR A 414 2.86 -28.81 -12.08
C THR A 414 2.48 -28.83 -10.61
N ASP A 415 1.34 -29.40 -10.36
CA ASP A 415 0.94 -29.78 -9.01
C ASP A 415 1.94 -30.81 -8.45
N GLY A 416 2.05 -30.87 -7.17
CA GLY A 416 2.91 -31.88 -6.61
C GLY A 416 3.10 -31.81 -5.10
N THR A 417 3.76 -32.87 -4.62
CA THR A 417 4.07 -33.08 -3.23
C THR A 417 5.47 -32.57 -2.93
N ALA A 418 5.60 -31.75 -1.91
CA ALA A 418 6.87 -31.31 -1.36
C ALA A 418 6.96 -31.58 0.13
N THR A 419 8.10 -32.07 0.58
CA THR A 419 8.40 -32.25 1.99
C THR A 419 9.29 -31.10 2.47
N VAL A 420 8.80 -30.36 3.44
CA VAL A 420 9.48 -29.20 4.06
C VAL A 420 9.97 -29.60 5.43
N SER A 421 11.25 -29.37 5.72
CA SER A 421 11.90 -29.67 7.00
C SER A 421 12.40 -28.39 7.66
N GLY A 422 12.38 -28.36 9.00
CA GLY A 422 12.79 -27.22 9.82
C GLY A 422 11.63 -26.33 10.23
N ILE A 423 10.41 -26.85 10.19
CA ILE A 423 9.21 -26.18 10.73
C ILE A 423 9.22 -26.38 12.26
N ASP A 424 8.85 -25.34 13.01
CA ASP A 424 8.60 -25.47 14.44
C ASP A 424 7.30 -26.26 14.63
N GLU A 425 7.42 -27.43 15.21
CA GLU A 425 6.31 -28.38 15.40
C GLU A 425 5.25 -27.83 16.36
N GLY A 426 3.99 -28.14 16.09
CA GLY A 426 2.84 -27.77 16.92
C GLY A 426 1.69 -27.13 16.14
N ASP A 427 0.87 -26.36 16.83
CA ASP A 427 -0.35 -25.79 16.28
C ASP A 427 -0.09 -24.50 15.51
N TRP A 428 -0.63 -24.45 14.31
CA TRP A 428 -0.58 -23.34 13.38
C TRP A 428 -1.99 -22.99 12.89
N SER A 429 -2.20 -21.75 12.50
CA SER A 429 -3.41 -21.30 11.82
C SER A 429 -3.10 -21.07 10.34
N LEU A 430 -3.75 -21.78 9.43
CA LEU A 430 -3.73 -21.51 7.99
C LEU A 430 -4.68 -20.35 7.69
N TRP A 431 -4.15 -19.26 7.12
CA TRP A 431 -4.90 -18.04 6.80
C TRP A 431 -5.09 -17.80 5.31
N LEU A 432 -4.08 -18.18 4.51
CA LEU A 432 -4.15 -18.09 3.06
C LEU A 432 -3.97 -19.49 2.48
N ASP A 433 -4.91 -19.91 1.66
CA ASP A 433 -4.84 -21.11 0.85
C ASP A 433 -5.31 -20.76 -0.57
N SER A 434 -4.43 -20.90 -1.56
CA SER A 434 -4.70 -20.61 -2.96
C SER A 434 -5.90 -21.35 -3.56
N GLU A 435 -6.29 -22.48 -2.96
CA GLU A 435 -7.40 -23.30 -3.41
C GLU A 435 -8.77 -22.73 -2.98
N THR A 436 -8.81 -22.01 -1.86
CA THR A 436 -10.07 -21.54 -1.24
C THR A 436 -10.21 -20.03 -1.15
N ILE A 437 -9.12 -19.27 -1.27
CA ILE A 437 -9.12 -17.83 -1.02
C ILE A 437 -10.07 -17.04 -1.94
N ALA A 438 -10.34 -17.53 -3.15
CA ALA A 438 -11.31 -16.89 -4.05
C ALA A 438 -12.75 -16.87 -3.48
N GLN A 439 -13.08 -17.81 -2.59
CA GLN A 439 -14.35 -17.86 -1.87
C GLN A 439 -14.36 -17.02 -0.58
N GLY A 440 -13.25 -16.42 -0.23
CA GLY A 440 -13.05 -15.61 0.97
C GLY A 440 -11.94 -16.16 1.89
N THR A 441 -11.55 -15.36 2.86
CA THR A 441 -10.56 -15.76 3.86
C THR A 441 -11.13 -16.84 4.77
N SER A 442 -10.33 -17.89 4.99
CA SER A 442 -10.65 -18.93 5.96
C SER A 442 -9.51 -19.07 6.96
N ARG A 443 -9.84 -19.31 8.23
CA ARG A 443 -8.85 -19.66 9.26
C ARG A 443 -9.03 -21.10 9.67
N LYS A 444 -8.00 -21.92 9.44
CA LYS A 444 -8.06 -23.32 9.78
C LYS A 444 -6.91 -23.68 10.73
N GLN A 445 -7.26 -24.18 11.90
CA GLN A 445 -6.26 -24.74 12.82
C GLN A 445 -5.72 -26.06 12.27
N THR A 446 -4.42 -26.23 12.36
CA THR A 446 -3.72 -27.43 11.91
C THR A 446 -2.46 -27.63 12.76
N THR A 447 -2.15 -28.88 13.04
CA THR A 447 -0.87 -29.23 13.69
C THR A 447 0.14 -29.58 12.61
N LEU A 448 1.30 -28.92 12.60
CA LEU A 448 2.40 -29.20 11.68
C LEU A 448 3.52 -29.93 12.44
N SER A 449 4.16 -30.86 11.75
CA SER A 449 5.36 -31.57 12.23
C SER A 449 6.62 -30.82 11.78
N ALA A 450 7.74 -31.06 12.46
CA ALA A 450 9.06 -30.50 12.11
C ALA A 450 9.49 -30.82 10.66
N THR A 451 8.98 -31.93 10.14
CA THR A 451 9.05 -32.28 8.71
C THR A 451 7.65 -32.59 8.22
N GLN A 452 7.12 -31.72 7.36
CA GLN A 452 5.74 -31.75 6.89
C GLN A 452 5.68 -31.90 5.37
N THR A 453 4.79 -32.78 4.91
CA THR A 453 4.51 -32.95 3.49
C THR A 453 3.30 -32.10 3.11
N PHE A 454 3.46 -31.30 2.05
CA PHE A 454 2.42 -30.46 1.46
C PHE A 454 2.09 -30.94 0.05
N ASN A 455 0.81 -31.12 -0.24
CA ASN A 455 0.30 -31.13 -1.61
C ASN A 455 -0.05 -29.69 -1.97
N ILE A 456 0.52 -29.14 -3.03
CA ILE A 456 0.34 -27.77 -3.42
C ILE A 456 0.25 -27.67 -4.95
N ASP A 457 -0.82 -27.05 -5.43
CA ASP A 457 -1.07 -26.88 -6.86
C ASP A 457 0.02 -26.04 -7.53
N ALA A 458 0.13 -26.15 -8.85
CA ALA A 458 0.93 -25.24 -9.65
C ALA A 458 0.49 -23.80 -9.39
N LYS A 459 1.47 -22.90 -9.11
CA LYS A 459 1.20 -21.50 -8.74
C LYS A 459 0.39 -21.34 -7.44
N GLY A 460 0.30 -22.41 -6.64
CA GLY A 460 -0.36 -22.41 -5.35
C GLY A 460 0.51 -21.76 -4.25
N TYR A 461 -0.16 -21.38 -3.17
CA TYR A 461 0.48 -20.81 -1.99
C TYR A 461 -0.34 -21.09 -0.74
N ARG A 462 0.37 -21.16 0.40
CA ARG A 462 -0.22 -21.24 1.74
C ARG A 462 0.55 -20.36 2.70
N VAL A 463 -0.17 -19.67 3.59
CA VAL A 463 0.40 -18.87 4.67
C VAL A 463 -0.20 -19.32 5.98
N TYR A 464 0.69 -19.80 6.86
CA TYR A 464 0.37 -20.24 8.21
C TYR A 464 0.93 -19.23 9.20
N VAL A 465 0.23 -19.05 10.31
CA VAL A 465 0.65 -18.18 11.41
C VAL A 465 0.57 -18.94 12.73
N ARG A 466 1.58 -18.71 13.58
CA ARG A 466 1.68 -19.23 14.94
C ARG A 466 2.02 -18.09 15.91
N GLY A 467 1.59 -18.23 17.17
CA GLY A 467 1.81 -17.25 18.24
C GLY A 467 0.55 -16.48 18.61
N SER A 468 0.73 -15.49 19.46
CA SER A 468 -0.40 -14.68 19.95
C SER A 468 -0.99 -13.86 18.83
N PHE A 469 -2.24 -14.13 18.50
CA PHE A 469 -3.10 -13.18 17.83
C PHE A 469 -3.69 -12.25 18.89
N PRO A 470 -4.04 -11.00 18.56
CA PRO A 470 -5.03 -10.29 19.34
C PRO A 470 -6.25 -11.23 19.45
N GLU A 471 -6.50 -11.78 20.64
CA GLU A 471 -7.63 -12.68 20.85
C GLU A 471 -8.89 -11.90 20.49
N GLN A 472 -9.73 -12.48 19.64
CA GLN A 472 -11.14 -12.10 19.66
C GLN A 472 -11.62 -12.38 21.08
N ASP A 473 -12.11 -11.36 21.78
CA ASP A 473 -12.89 -11.58 22.98
C ASP A 473 -14.04 -12.55 22.61
N PRO A 474 -14.06 -13.79 23.13
CA PRO A 474 -15.09 -14.77 22.80
C PRO A 474 -16.50 -14.28 23.17
N ASN A 475 -16.61 -13.14 23.86
CA ASN A 475 -17.85 -12.46 24.18
C ASN A 475 -18.17 -11.26 23.27
N THR A 476 -17.34 -10.95 22.26
CA THR A 476 -17.78 -10.08 21.17
C THR A 476 -18.72 -10.87 20.25
N ASP A 477 -19.91 -11.11 20.79
CA ASP A 477 -21.10 -11.33 19.99
C ASP A 477 -21.13 -10.19 18.95
N THR A 478 -21.33 -10.50 17.67
CA THR A 478 -21.39 -9.58 16.54
C THR A 478 -22.56 -8.57 16.60
N ALA A 479 -23.08 -8.32 17.79
CA ALA A 479 -23.89 -7.18 18.13
C ALA A 479 -22.96 -5.97 18.25
N ILE A 480 -22.86 -5.21 17.17
CA ILE A 480 -22.41 -3.80 17.11
C ILE A 480 -21.93 -3.30 18.47
N ARG A 481 -20.60 -3.12 18.64
CA ARG A 481 -20.06 -2.48 19.85
C ARG A 481 -20.86 -1.22 20.14
N ASP A 482 -21.46 -1.16 21.32
CA ASP A 482 -21.92 0.09 21.86
C ASP A 482 -20.73 1.05 21.77
N LEU A 483 -20.89 2.16 21.07
CA LEU A 483 -19.96 3.26 21.16
C LEU A 483 -19.68 3.48 22.65
N PRO A 484 -18.41 3.69 23.08
CA PRO A 484 -18.11 3.89 24.47
C PRO A 484 -19.15 4.87 25.01
N SER A 485 -19.88 4.46 26.02
CA SER A 485 -20.85 5.31 26.66
C SER A 485 -20.07 6.47 27.27
N ALA A 486 -19.90 7.53 26.50
CA ALA A 486 -19.67 8.81 27.10
C ALA A 486 -20.80 8.92 28.13
N ASN A 487 -20.46 9.08 29.39
CA ASN A 487 -21.38 9.35 30.50
C ASN A 487 -22.05 10.73 30.32
N ASN A 488 -22.53 11.01 29.13
CA ASN A 488 -23.40 12.10 28.80
C ASN A 488 -24.68 11.47 28.28
N LYS A 489 -25.69 11.44 29.13
CA LYS A 489 -27.07 11.23 28.70
C LYS A 489 -27.33 12.23 27.57
N SER A 490 -27.34 11.76 26.33
CA SER A 490 -27.80 12.55 25.20
C SER A 490 -29.25 12.92 25.50
N THR A 491 -29.53 14.20 25.72
CA THR A 491 -30.86 14.76 25.86
C THR A 491 -31.54 14.90 24.50
N ASP A 492 -30.91 14.46 23.43
CA ASP A 492 -31.43 14.54 22.07
C ASP A 492 -32.46 13.42 21.84
N SER A 493 -33.72 13.81 21.79
CA SER A 493 -34.87 12.92 21.59
C SER A 493 -35.26 12.77 20.11
N ARG A 494 -34.43 13.23 19.18
CA ARG A 494 -34.70 13.10 17.73
C ARG A 494 -34.39 11.68 17.24
N TYR A 495 -35.08 11.28 16.18
CA TYR A 495 -34.78 10.07 15.45
C TYR A 495 -33.81 10.40 14.31
N TYR A 496 -32.89 9.51 14.02
CA TYR A 496 -31.97 9.60 12.90
C TYR A 496 -32.08 8.33 12.06
N ASP A 497 -32.09 8.46 10.74
CA ASP A 497 -31.97 7.32 9.82
C ASP A 497 -30.51 6.79 9.80
N ILE A 498 -30.28 5.72 9.06
CA ILE A 498 -28.95 5.11 8.90
C ILE A 498 -27.91 6.03 8.25
N ASN A 499 -28.34 7.12 7.60
CA ASN A 499 -27.49 8.13 6.98
C ASN A 499 -27.28 9.36 7.89
N GLY A 500 -27.73 9.28 9.15
CA GLY A 500 -27.62 10.38 10.11
C GLY A 500 -28.59 11.55 9.89
N ARG A 501 -29.60 11.40 9.04
CA ARG A 501 -30.61 12.44 8.81
C ARG A 501 -31.68 12.38 9.90
N VAL A 502 -32.07 13.56 10.37
CA VAL A 502 -33.17 13.68 11.35
C VAL A 502 -34.50 13.26 10.71
N VAL A 503 -35.21 12.39 11.38
CA VAL A 503 -36.57 11.94 11.03
C VAL A 503 -37.50 12.30 12.17
N ASP A 504 -38.59 13.02 11.92
CA ASP A 504 -39.50 13.51 12.98
C ASP A 504 -40.10 12.36 13.79
N THR A 505 -40.73 11.41 13.14
CA THR A 505 -41.18 10.15 13.75
C THR A 505 -41.13 9.07 12.66
N PRO A 506 -40.33 8.01 12.81
CA PRO A 506 -40.25 6.99 11.77
C PRO A 506 -41.61 6.27 11.63
N THR A 507 -42.12 6.26 10.41
CA THR A 507 -43.37 5.57 10.04
C THR A 507 -43.15 4.41 9.10
N MET A 508 -41.92 4.26 8.53
CA MET A 508 -41.59 3.15 7.64
C MET A 508 -40.72 2.10 8.35
N PRO A 509 -40.85 0.82 8.00
CA PRO A 509 -39.94 -0.20 8.48
C PRO A 509 -38.49 0.17 8.20
N GLY A 510 -37.62 0.02 9.17
CA GLY A 510 -36.20 0.39 9.01
C GLY A 510 -35.45 0.46 10.33
N LEU A 511 -34.14 0.72 10.24
CA LEU A 511 -33.25 0.94 11.36
C LEU A 511 -33.11 2.45 11.61
N TYR A 512 -33.32 2.88 12.86
CA TYR A 512 -33.24 4.27 13.31
C TYR A 512 -32.40 4.37 14.58
N ILE A 513 -31.85 5.55 14.85
CA ILE A 513 -31.18 5.88 16.13
C ILE A 513 -32.04 6.92 16.88
N HIS A 514 -32.37 6.66 18.13
CA HIS A 514 -33.10 7.57 18.98
C HIS A 514 -32.52 7.55 20.41
N ALA A 515 -32.24 8.73 20.95
CA ALA A 515 -31.59 8.90 22.25
C ALA A 515 -30.32 8.03 22.42
N GLY A 516 -29.51 7.89 21.33
CA GLY A 516 -28.32 7.06 21.32
C GLY A 516 -28.56 5.55 21.26
N ARG A 517 -29.80 5.10 21.03
CA ARG A 517 -30.16 3.67 20.94
C ARG A 517 -30.70 3.34 19.57
N LYS A 518 -30.41 2.13 19.10
CA LYS A 518 -30.99 1.58 17.85
C LYS A 518 -32.44 1.19 18.08
N ILE A 519 -33.28 1.56 17.13
CA ILE A 519 -34.70 1.17 17.07
C ILE A 519 -34.96 0.53 15.71
N ILE A 520 -35.48 -0.68 15.70
CA ILE A 520 -35.95 -1.35 14.49
C ILE A 520 -37.45 -1.25 14.44
N LEU A 521 -37.98 -0.53 13.46
CA LEU A 521 -39.40 -0.58 13.12
C LEU A 521 -39.62 -1.73 12.15
N LYS A 522 -40.53 -2.64 12.47
CA LYS A 522 -40.91 -3.78 11.66
C LYS A 522 -42.06 -3.44 10.71
#